data_c0ec38c21dd18fef5d13d210c2d83207
#
_entry.id   c0ec38c21dd18fef5d13d210c2d83207
#
_cell.length_a   1.000
_cell.length_b   1.000
_cell.length_c   1.000
_cell.angle_alpha   90.00
_cell.angle_beta   90.00
_cell.angle_gamma   90.00
#
_symmetry.space_group_name_H-M   'P 1'
#
loop_
_entity.id
_entity.type
_entity.pdbx_description
1 polymer ?
#
loop_
_entity_poly.entity_id
_entity_poly.type
_entity_poly.pdbx_seq_one_letter_code
_entity_poly.pdbx_strand_id
1 'polypeptide(L)'
;SFTKLGRQSGFLFYIPAWNTSKIDPVTGFVNLFDTRYKNIDEAKKFFGSFKSISYNKDKNWFEFSFDYNDFTNKAEGTKTQWTVCTNGERIENFRSGENLNQWSGRKIVLSQEFKTLFDRYGIDFTKDLQNDICSQSDMGFFEQLLRLFKLTLQMRNSISNTETDYLISPVYDRNGNFYDSRNNRKDLPNNADANGAYNIARKGLMILNQIKQTS
;
A
#
# COMPACT_ATOMS: atom_id res chain seq x y z
N SER A 1 32.13 -12.57 -18.30
CA SER A 1 33.39 -12.68 -17.56
C SER A 1 33.83 -11.29 -17.07
N PHE A 2 34.03 -11.12 -15.80
CA PHE A 2 34.49 -9.85 -15.18
C PHE A 2 35.86 -9.41 -15.67
N THR A 3 36.64 -10.32 -16.19
CA THR A 3 37.98 -10.03 -16.77
C THR A 3 37.96 -9.21 -18.07
N LYS A 4 36.81 -9.15 -18.76
CA LYS A 4 36.65 -8.28 -19.95
C LYS A 4 36.36 -6.82 -19.62
N LEU A 5 36.07 -6.50 -18.35
CA LEU A 5 35.74 -5.15 -17.91
C LEU A 5 36.95 -4.28 -17.58
N GLY A 6 38.18 -4.85 -17.57
CA GLY A 6 39.41 -4.15 -17.18
C GLY A 6 39.91 -3.02 -18.13
N ARG A 7 39.19 -2.73 -19.22
CA ARG A 7 39.48 -1.62 -20.14
C ARG A 7 38.31 -0.69 -20.41
N GLN A 8 37.19 -0.90 -19.72
CA GLN A 8 36.01 -0.04 -19.87
C GLN A 8 35.92 0.90 -18.67
N SER A 9 35.65 2.15 -18.91
CA SER A 9 35.39 3.18 -17.88
C SER A 9 34.00 2.99 -17.20
N GLY A 10 33.64 1.76 -16.88
CA GLY A 10 32.37 1.39 -16.26
C GLY A 10 32.57 0.42 -15.11
N PHE A 11 31.67 0.46 -14.15
CA PHE A 11 31.60 -0.49 -13.06
C PHE A 11 30.21 -1.09 -12.96
N LEU A 12 30.13 -2.35 -12.53
CA LEU A 12 28.90 -3.07 -12.27
C LEU A 12 28.61 -3.04 -10.78
N PHE A 13 27.38 -2.75 -10.42
CA PHE A 13 26.89 -2.90 -9.06
C PHE A 13 25.53 -3.58 -9.04
N TYR A 14 25.27 -4.31 -7.98
CA TYR A 14 24.03 -5.04 -7.79
C TYR A 14 22.97 -4.13 -7.19
N ILE A 15 21.77 -4.12 -7.79
CA ILE A 15 20.61 -3.40 -7.27
C ILE A 15 19.56 -4.42 -6.85
N PRO A 16 19.23 -4.50 -5.55
CA PRO A 16 18.17 -5.40 -5.10
C PRO A 16 16.81 -4.99 -5.70
N ALA A 17 16.16 -5.92 -6.43
CA ALA A 17 14.84 -5.69 -7.02
C ALA A 17 13.67 -5.92 -6.04
N TRP A 18 13.95 -6.28 -4.79
CA TRP A 18 12.92 -6.60 -3.80
C TRP A 18 11.96 -5.43 -3.58
N ASN A 19 10.66 -5.73 -3.66
CA ASN A 19 9.53 -4.79 -3.50
C ASN A 19 9.48 -3.58 -4.45
N THR A 20 10.32 -3.50 -5.47
CA THR A 20 10.40 -2.30 -6.34
C THR A 20 9.10 -1.99 -7.06
N SER A 21 8.33 -3.00 -7.47
CA SER A 21 6.99 -2.81 -8.07
C SER A 21 5.91 -2.34 -7.08
N LYS A 22 6.19 -2.42 -5.77
CA LYS A 22 5.26 -2.06 -4.68
C LYS A 22 5.60 -0.72 -4.02
N ILE A 23 6.67 -0.07 -4.43
CA ILE A 23 7.06 1.25 -3.90
C ILE A 23 6.29 2.31 -4.69
N ASP A 24 5.62 3.20 -3.98
CA ASP A 24 4.98 4.37 -4.57
C ASP A 24 6.03 5.26 -5.27
N PRO A 25 5.88 5.54 -6.56
CA PRO A 25 6.91 6.25 -7.32
C PRO A 25 7.03 7.73 -6.93
N VAL A 26 6.01 8.30 -6.28
CA VAL A 26 5.97 9.72 -5.87
C VAL A 26 6.44 9.88 -4.43
N THR A 27 5.83 9.14 -3.51
CA THR A 27 6.04 9.33 -2.07
C THR A 27 7.12 8.42 -1.49
N GLY A 28 7.42 7.30 -2.18
CA GLY A 28 8.30 6.25 -1.67
C GLY A 28 7.62 5.31 -0.67
N PHE A 29 6.31 5.44 -0.45
CA PHE A 29 5.58 4.54 0.42
C PHE A 29 5.71 3.09 -0.04
N VAL A 30 5.88 2.18 0.91
CA VAL A 30 5.85 0.74 0.69
C VAL A 30 5.12 0.06 1.85
N ASN A 31 4.27 -0.91 1.54
CA ASN A 31 3.57 -1.67 2.57
C ASN A 31 4.53 -2.65 3.24
N LEU A 32 4.82 -2.44 4.54
CA LEU A 32 5.66 -3.29 5.39
C LEU A 32 4.86 -4.04 6.47
N PHE A 33 3.54 -3.90 6.50
CA PHE A 33 2.71 -4.61 7.49
C PHE A 33 2.77 -6.13 7.31
N ASP A 34 2.88 -6.83 8.43
CA ASP A 34 2.45 -8.22 8.54
C ASP A 34 0.99 -8.23 9.02
N THR A 35 0.07 -8.32 8.06
CA THR A 35 -1.38 -8.22 8.31
C THR A 35 -1.97 -9.60 8.60
N ARG A 36 -1.48 -10.27 9.65
CA ARG A 36 -2.00 -11.55 10.14
C ARG A 36 -2.30 -11.46 11.61
N TYR A 37 -3.48 -11.90 12.01
CA TYR A 37 -3.84 -12.14 13.40
C TYR A 37 -4.74 -13.37 13.48
N LYS A 38 -4.71 -14.07 14.60
CA LYS A 38 -5.36 -15.38 14.80
C LYS A 38 -6.62 -15.29 15.65
N ASN A 39 -6.76 -14.21 16.41
CA ASN A 39 -7.85 -14.01 17.36
C ASN A 39 -8.18 -12.52 17.52
N ILE A 40 -9.24 -12.24 18.23
CA ILE A 40 -9.76 -10.90 18.47
C ILE A 40 -8.75 -10.02 19.22
N ASP A 41 -8.04 -10.57 20.19
CA ASP A 41 -7.09 -9.81 21.01
C ASP A 41 -5.90 -9.32 20.16
N GLU A 42 -5.38 -10.19 19.28
CA GLU A 42 -4.35 -9.80 18.31
C GLU A 42 -4.87 -8.76 17.32
N ALA A 43 -6.13 -8.86 16.88
CA ALA A 43 -6.75 -7.88 16.00
C ALA A 43 -6.91 -6.52 16.70
N LYS A 44 -7.40 -6.50 17.94
CA LYS A 44 -7.50 -5.29 18.77
C LYS A 44 -6.13 -4.67 18.98
N LYS A 45 -5.11 -5.47 19.29
CA LYS A 45 -3.73 -5.00 19.42
C LYS A 45 -3.23 -4.37 18.11
N PHE A 46 -3.48 -5.01 16.96
CA PHE A 46 -3.07 -4.50 15.66
C PHE A 46 -3.72 -3.14 15.37
N PHE A 47 -5.04 -3.01 15.45
CA PHE A 47 -5.72 -1.74 15.19
C PHE A 47 -5.51 -0.70 16.30
N GLY A 48 -5.30 -1.11 17.53
CA GLY A 48 -4.94 -0.25 18.64
C GLY A 48 -3.52 0.34 18.55
N SER A 49 -2.62 -0.28 17.78
CA SER A 49 -1.26 0.22 17.55
C SER A 49 -1.19 1.36 16.53
N PHE A 50 -2.28 1.70 15.84
CA PHE A 50 -2.33 2.91 15.02
C PHE A 50 -2.29 4.15 15.92
N LYS A 51 -1.66 5.23 15.45
CA LYS A 51 -1.69 6.53 16.15
C LYS A 51 -3.09 7.13 16.16
N SER A 52 -3.81 6.98 15.05
CA SER A 52 -5.22 7.32 14.93
C SER A 52 -5.87 6.57 13.77
N ILE A 53 -7.15 6.27 13.94
CA ILE A 53 -8.06 5.82 12.87
C ILE A 53 -9.24 6.79 12.90
N SER A 54 -9.47 7.52 11.81
CA SER A 54 -10.48 8.57 11.77
C SER A 54 -11.16 8.68 10.40
N TYR A 55 -12.32 9.32 10.37
CA TYR A 55 -13.02 9.67 9.15
C TYR A 55 -12.85 11.15 8.83
N ASN A 56 -12.29 11.44 7.66
CA ASN A 56 -12.17 12.78 7.14
C ASN A 56 -13.45 13.11 6.35
N LYS A 57 -14.31 13.93 6.96
CA LYS A 57 -15.62 14.29 6.40
C LYS A 57 -15.51 15.12 5.11
N ASP A 58 -14.55 16.02 5.06
CA ASP A 58 -14.39 16.94 3.92
C ASP A 58 -13.89 16.21 2.68
N LYS A 59 -13.08 15.18 2.89
CA LYS A 59 -12.48 14.35 1.83
C LYS A 59 -13.25 13.06 1.58
N ASN A 60 -14.20 12.72 2.45
CA ASN A 60 -15.04 11.53 2.36
C ASN A 60 -14.23 10.22 2.31
N TRP A 61 -13.20 10.11 3.16
CA TRP A 61 -12.40 8.89 3.31
C TRP A 61 -12.00 8.63 4.76
N PHE A 62 -11.55 7.40 5.03
CA PHE A 62 -10.95 7.02 6.32
C PHE A 62 -9.43 7.17 6.25
N GLU A 63 -8.83 7.57 7.35
CA GLU A 63 -7.40 7.81 7.52
C GLU A 63 -6.87 6.89 8.62
N PHE A 64 -5.76 6.20 8.33
CA PHE A 64 -5.04 5.33 9.25
C PHE A 64 -3.64 5.91 9.42
N SER A 65 -3.39 6.62 10.51
CA SER A 65 -2.09 7.20 10.82
C SER A 65 -1.29 6.26 11.72
N PHE A 66 -0.02 6.03 11.40
CA PHE A 66 0.81 5.08 12.10
C PHE A 66 2.30 5.41 12.02
N ASP A 67 3.08 4.75 12.88
CA ASP A 67 4.52 4.64 12.76
C ASP A 67 4.88 3.16 12.55
N TYR A 68 5.67 2.84 11.53
CA TYR A 68 6.07 1.45 11.29
C TYR A 68 6.84 0.83 12.45
N ASN A 69 7.52 1.63 13.27
CA ASN A 69 8.22 1.13 14.46
C ASN A 69 7.28 0.46 15.48
N ASP A 70 5.99 0.80 15.45
CA ASP A 70 4.97 0.16 16.31
C ASP A 70 4.52 -1.22 15.78
N PHE A 71 4.88 -1.56 14.52
CA PHE A 71 4.43 -2.79 13.84
C PHE A 71 5.57 -3.71 13.38
N THR A 72 6.75 -3.17 13.06
CA THR A 72 7.84 -3.94 12.46
C THR A 72 9.19 -3.25 12.63
N ASN A 73 10.25 -4.03 12.74
CA ASN A 73 11.63 -3.56 12.70
C ASN A 73 12.21 -3.41 11.28
N LYS A 74 11.41 -3.66 10.23
CA LYS A 74 11.85 -3.63 8.82
C LYS A 74 11.94 -2.23 8.24
N ALA A 75 11.53 -1.20 8.99
CA ALA A 75 11.49 0.19 8.52
C ALA A 75 12.78 0.98 8.76
N GLU A 76 13.84 0.34 9.25
CA GLU A 76 15.13 0.96 9.53
C GLU A 76 15.67 1.69 8.28
N GLY A 77 16.12 2.94 8.47
CA GLY A 77 16.66 3.78 7.40
C GLY A 77 15.61 4.34 6.42
N THR A 78 14.31 4.17 6.68
CA THR A 78 13.23 4.70 5.85
C THR A 78 12.35 5.69 6.63
N LYS A 79 11.49 6.42 5.90
CA LYS A 79 10.41 7.18 6.55
C LYS A 79 9.45 6.19 7.22
N THR A 80 9.22 6.34 8.52
CA THR A 80 8.42 5.40 9.31
C THR A 80 6.98 5.86 9.53
N GLN A 81 6.73 7.18 9.54
CA GLN A 81 5.41 7.75 9.81
C GLN A 81 4.62 7.98 8.53
N TRP A 82 3.41 7.44 8.50
CA TRP A 82 2.53 7.50 7.34
C TRP A 82 1.07 7.65 7.75
N THR A 83 0.28 8.20 6.83
CA THR A 83 -1.18 8.15 6.86
C THR A 83 -1.66 7.54 5.56
N VAL A 84 -2.32 6.38 5.64
CA VAL A 84 -2.98 5.76 4.49
C VAL A 84 -4.45 6.13 4.49
N CYS A 85 -5.00 6.35 3.29
CA CYS A 85 -6.35 6.84 3.08
C CYS A 85 -7.15 5.91 2.18
N THR A 86 -8.45 5.76 2.46
CA THR A 86 -9.35 4.93 1.65
C THR A 86 -9.84 5.68 0.40
N ASN A 87 -8.92 6.35 -0.29
CA ASN A 87 -9.23 7.09 -1.50
C ASN A 87 -9.49 6.17 -2.70
N GLY A 88 -10.46 6.52 -3.51
CA GLY A 88 -10.72 5.89 -4.81
C GLY A 88 -11.24 4.45 -4.72
N GLU A 89 -11.04 3.75 -5.82
CA GLU A 89 -11.47 2.35 -6.00
C GLU A 89 -10.28 1.40 -5.99
N ARG A 90 -10.55 0.14 -5.65
CA ARG A 90 -9.59 -0.97 -5.78
C ARG A 90 -10.21 -2.12 -6.52
N ILE A 91 -9.37 -2.96 -7.12
CA ILE A 91 -9.79 -4.22 -7.69
C ILE A 91 -9.54 -5.31 -6.67
N GLU A 92 -10.62 -5.90 -6.18
CA GLU A 92 -10.56 -7.09 -5.38
C GLU A 92 -10.61 -8.32 -6.29
N ASN A 93 -9.54 -9.11 -6.27
CA ASN A 93 -9.49 -10.37 -6.99
C ASN A 93 -9.98 -11.51 -6.11
N PHE A 94 -10.82 -12.36 -6.67
CA PHE A 94 -11.38 -13.54 -6.00
C PHE A 94 -11.46 -14.72 -6.97
N ARG A 95 -11.50 -15.91 -6.41
CA ARG A 95 -11.71 -17.12 -7.21
C ARG A 95 -13.21 -17.36 -7.34
N SER A 96 -13.68 -17.57 -8.55
CA SER A 96 -15.11 -17.79 -8.84
C SER A 96 -15.30 -19.06 -9.70
N GLY A 97 -16.50 -19.66 -9.56
CA GLY A 97 -16.94 -20.78 -10.38
C GLY A 97 -16.65 -22.16 -9.76
N GLU A 98 -17.17 -23.19 -10.40
CA GLU A 98 -16.98 -24.60 -10.03
C GLU A 98 -15.49 -25.03 -10.08
N ASN A 99 -14.70 -24.37 -10.92
CA ASN A 99 -13.25 -24.50 -10.98
C ASN A 99 -12.61 -23.34 -10.23
N LEU A 100 -12.20 -23.54 -8.99
CA LEU A 100 -11.44 -22.58 -8.15
C LEU A 100 -10.13 -22.05 -8.79
N ASN A 101 -9.84 -22.38 -10.02
CA ASN A 101 -8.66 -21.94 -10.77
C ASN A 101 -8.90 -20.65 -11.58
N GLN A 102 -10.14 -20.19 -11.70
CA GLN A 102 -10.45 -18.96 -12.44
C GLN A 102 -10.45 -17.76 -11.49
N TRP A 103 -9.62 -16.77 -11.78
CA TRP A 103 -9.61 -15.49 -11.09
C TRP A 103 -10.57 -14.51 -11.75
N SER A 104 -11.38 -13.86 -10.94
CA SER A 104 -12.24 -12.75 -11.32
C SER A 104 -11.90 -11.52 -10.48
N GLY A 105 -12.11 -10.34 -11.03
CA GLY A 105 -11.88 -9.08 -10.34
C GLY A 105 -13.16 -8.25 -10.27
N ARG A 106 -13.42 -7.62 -9.13
CA ARG A 106 -14.49 -6.62 -8.99
C ARG A 106 -13.91 -5.30 -8.49
N LYS A 107 -14.47 -4.21 -9.00
CA LYS A 107 -14.18 -2.87 -8.52
C LYS A 107 -14.98 -2.60 -7.26
N ILE A 108 -14.32 -2.07 -6.24
CA ILE A 108 -14.95 -1.61 -5.01
C ILE A 108 -14.49 -0.18 -4.69
N VAL A 109 -15.40 0.64 -4.20
CA VAL A 109 -15.11 1.98 -3.69
C VAL A 109 -14.80 1.86 -2.20
N LEU A 110 -13.55 2.05 -1.81
CA LEU A 110 -13.07 1.75 -0.47
C LEU A 110 -13.87 2.48 0.62
N SER A 111 -14.05 3.80 0.50
CA SER A 111 -14.77 4.58 1.52
C SER A 111 -16.20 4.09 1.73
N GLN A 112 -16.87 3.63 0.67
CA GLN A 112 -18.23 3.09 0.76
C GLN A 112 -18.26 1.75 1.46
N GLU A 113 -17.31 0.86 1.15
CA GLU A 113 -17.21 -0.45 1.82
C GLU A 113 -16.94 -0.31 3.32
N PHE A 114 -16.05 0.63 3.71
CA PHE A 114 -15.82 0.91 5.13
C PHE A 114 -17.07 1.46 5.82
N LYS A 115 -17.80 2.38 5.20
CA LYS A 115 -19.07 2.89 5.75
C LYS A 115 -20.07 1.76 5.96
N THR A 116 -20.26 0.93 4.94
CA THR A 116 -21.17 -0.24 5.01
C THR A 116 -20.77 -1.20 6.13
N LEU A 117 -19.46 -1.41 6.34
CA LEU A 117 -18.97 -2.24 7.44
C LEU A 117 -19.31 -1.61 8.78
N PHE A 118 -18.99 -0.34 8.99
CA PHE A 118 -19.23 0.34 10.27
C PHE A 118 -20.71 0.48 10.58
N ASP A 119 -21.54 0.82 9.61
CA ASP A 119 -23.00 0.90 9.77
C ASP A 119 -23.59 -0.46 10.19
N ARG A 120 -23.11 -1.56 9.59
CA ARG A 120 -23.55 -2.93 9.94
C ARG A 120 -23.29 -3.28 11.40
N TYR A 121 -22.21 -2.78 11.98
CA TYR A 121 -21.79 -3.04 13.36
C TYR A 121 -22.15 -1.91 14.32
N GLY A 122 -22.95 -0.93 13.87
CA GLY A 122 -23.43 0.18 14.70
C GLY A 122 -22.33 1.14 15.17
N ILE A 123 -21.24 1.24 14.41
CA ILE A 123 -20.12 2.14 14.72
C ILE A 123 -20.39 3.52 14.12
N ASP A 124 -20.45 4.54 14.96
CA ASP A 124 -20.51 5.93 14.52
C ASP A 124 -19.11 6.45 14.19
N PHE A 125 -18.72 6.28 12.93
CA PHE A 125 -17.39 6.67 12.44
C PHE A 125 -17.11 8.18 12.45
N THR A 126 -18.07 9.00 12.86
CA THR A 126 -17.87 10.47 13.03
C THR A 126 -17.30 10.84 14.41
N LYS A 127 -17.18 9.87 15.31
CA LYS A 127 -16.66 10.01 16.68
C LYS A 127 -15.28 9.35 16.84
N ASP A 128 -15.02 8.77 18.00
CA ASP A 128 -13.76 8.06 18.29
C ASP A 128 -13.75 6.67 17.68
N LEU A 129 -13.53 6.63 16.36
CA LEU A 129 -13.57 5.42 15.56
C LEU A 129 -12.59 4.34 16.05
N GLN A 130 -11.39 4.73 16.52
CA GLN A 130 -10.39 3.76 16.95
C GLN A 130 -10.82 3.02 18.22
N ASN A 131 -11.37 3.73 19.19
CA ASN A 131 -11.90 3.09 20.40
C ASN A 131 -13.10 2.21 20.09
N ASP A 132 -14.00 2.65 19.22
CA ASP A 132 -15.16 1.85 18.80
C ASP A 132 -14.74 0.56 18.07
N ILE A 133 -13.73 0.62 17.21
CA ILE A 133 -13.12 -0.57 16.58
C ILE A 133 -12.55 -1.51 17.65
N CYS A 134 -11.74 -1.01 18.59
CA CYS A 134 -11.10 -1.82 19.62
C CYS A 134 -12.09 -2.38 20.65
N SER A 135 -13.29 -1.82 20.75
CA SER A 135 -14.35 -2.34 21.62
C SER A 135 -15.11 -3.55 21.04
N GLN A 136 -15.02 -3.75 19.70
CA GLN A 136 -15.71 -4.87 19.05
C GLN A 136 -15.24 -6.23 19.55
N SER A 137 -16.14 -7.21 19.55
CA SER A 137 -15.86 -8.59 19.99
C SER A 137 -16.26 -9.66 18.96
N ASP A 138 -16.53 -9.25 17.72
CA ASP A 138 -16.88 -10.13 16.61
C ASP A 138 -15.68 -10.34 15.70
N MET A 139 -15.25 -11.59 15.52
CA MET A 139 -14.13 -11.92 14.64
C MET A 139 -14.45 -11.61 13.17
N GLY A 140 -15.71 -11.80 12.75
CA GLY A 140 -16.14 -11.48 11.38
C GLY A 140 -16.03 -10.00 11.06
N PHE A 141 -16.23 -9.11 12.04
CA PHE A 141 -15.92 -7.69 11.90
C PHE A 141 -14.44 -7.46 11.59
N PHE A 142 -13.55 -8.04 12.40
CA PHE A 142 -12.11 -7.85 12.23
C PHE A 142 -11.59 -8.46 10.93
N GLU A 143 -12.11 -9.60 10.48
CA GLU A 143 -11.76 -10.20 9.19
C GLU A 143 -12.13 -9.26 8.03
N GLN A 144 -13.32 -8.68 8.06
CA GLN A 144 -13.75 -7.73 7.04
C GLN A 144 -12.95 -6.41 7.09
N LEU A 145 -12.68 -5.89 8.28
CA LEU A 145 -11.87 -4.69 8.47
C LEU A 145 -10.44 -4.91 7.94
N LEU A 146 -9.83 -6.06 8.23
CA LEU A 146 -8.51 -6.41 7.72
C LEU A 146 -8.50 -6.55 6.20
N ARG A 147 -9.55 -7.18 5.63
CA ARG A 147 -9.71 -7.28 4.17
C ARG A 147 -9.72 -5.89 3.53
N LEU A 148 -10.52 -4.98 4.04
CA LEU A 148 -10.62 -3.61 3.54
C LEU A 148 -9.32 -2.83 3.75
N PHE A 149 -8.67 -2.99 4.89
CA PHE A 149 -7.38 -2.37 5.15
C PHE A 149 -6.29 -2.87 4.18
N LYS A 150 -6.22 -4.18 3.92
CA LYS A 150 -5.31 -4.76 2.90
C LYS A 150 -5.56 -4.18 1.51
N LEU A 151 -6.82 -4.03 1.12
CA LEU A 151 -7.20 -3.40 -0.15
C LEU A 151 -6.81 -1.90 -0.18
N THR A 152 -6.91 -1.21 0.96
CA THR A 152 -6.43 0.18 1.06
C THR A 152 -4.93 0.29 0.78
N LEU A 153 -4.13 -0.66 1.28
CA LEU A 153 -2.68 -0.70 1.06
C LEU A 153 -2.29 -1.17 -0.36
N GLN A 154 -3.23 -1.73 -1.11
CA GLN A 154 -2.97 -2.26 -2.44
C GLN A 154 -2.75 -1.13 -3.45
N MET A 155 -1.55 -1.07 -4.04
CA MET A 155 -1.26 -0.12 -5.10
C MET A 155 -1.67 -0.62 -6.49
N ARG A 156 -1.33 -1.87 -6.82
CA ARG A 156 -1.64 -2.45 -8.12
C ARG A 156 -3.08 -2.92 -8.18
N ASN A 157 -3.78 -2.53 -9.26
CA ASN A 157 -5.16 -2.92 -9.55
C ASN A 157 -5.22 -3.52 -10.95
N SER A 158 -5.39 -4.82 -11.03
CA SER A 158 -5.44 -5.55 -12.31
C SER A 158 -6.50 -6.63 -12.29
N ILE A 159 -7.08 -6.90 -13.44
CA ILE A 159 -8.01 -8.01 -13.67
C ILE A 159 -7.35 -8.94 -14.69
N SER A 160 -7.22 -10.22 -14.34
CA SER A 160 -6.65 -11.24 -15.22
C SER A 160 -7.42 -11.30 -16.56
N ASN A 161 -6.69 -11.50 -17.66
CA ASN A 161 -7.23 -11.58 -19.02
C ASN A 161 -7.94 -10.31 -19.52
N THR A 162 -7.63 -9.15 -18.92
CA THR A 162 -8.09 -7.85 -19.38
C THR A 162 -6.91 -6.90 -19.49
N GLU A 163 -7.09 -5.74 -20.16
CA GLU A 163 -6.10 -4.67 -20.21
C GLU A 163 -6.07 -3.82 -18.93
N THR A 164 -6.90 -4.17 -17.94
CA THR A 164 -6.97 -3.41 -16.70
C THR A 164 -5.73 -3.69 -15.83
N ASP A 165 -4.80 -2.74 -15.83
CA ASP A 165 -3.62 -2.73 -14.94
C ASP A 165 -3.22 -1.28 -14.65
N TYR A 166 -3.49 -0.81 -13.43
CA TYR A 166 -3.17 0.55 -13.01
C TYR A 166 -2.69 0.61 -11.57
N LEU A 167 -2.09 1.72 -11.21
CA LEU A 167 -1.57 1.98 -9.87
C LEU A 167 -2.34 3.14 -9.22
N ILE A 168 -2.75 2.96 -7.96
CA ILE A 168 -3.25 4.04 -7.10
C ILE A 168 -2.47 4.01 -5.79
N SER A 169 -1.92 5.15 -5.39
CA SER A 169 -1.29 5.30 -4.09
C SER A 169 -2.31 5.32 -2.95
N PRO A 170 -2.05 4.63 -1.82
CA PRO A 170 -2.86 4.79 -0.61
C PRO A 170 -2.49 6.04 0.21
N VAL A 171 -1.43 6.75 -0.15
CA VAL A 171 -0.94 7.94 0.54
C VAL A 171 -0.89 9.15 -0.39
N TYR A 172 -1.09 10.34 0.15
CA TYR A 172 -0.97 11.58 -0.62
C TYR A 172 0.44 12.18 -0.54
N ASP A 173 0.81 12.93 -1.55
CA ASP A 173 2.05 13.70 -1.61
C ASP A 173 1.98 14.98 -0.74
N ARG A 174 3.02 15.79 -0.78
CA ARG A 174 3.10 17.06 -0.02
C ARG A 174 2.05 18.09 -0.45
N ASN A 175 1.47 17.93 -1.63
CA ASN A 175 0.43 18.82 -2.17
C ASN A 175 -0.99 18.27 -1.91
N GLY A 176 -1.12 17.15 -1.20
CA GLY A 176 -2.39 16.50 -0.93
C GLY A 176 -2.95 15.65 -2.08
N ASN A 177 -2.12 15.34 -3.10
CA ASN A 177 -2.55 14.58 -4.27
C ASN A 177 -2.14 13.10 -4.14
N PHE A 178 -3.04 12.20 -4.56
CA PHE A 178 -2.72 10.80 -4.71
C PHE A 178 -2.15 10.53 -6.10
N TYR A 179 -1.13 9.68 -6.17
CA TYR A 179 -0.70 9.15 -7.45
C TYR A 179 -1.74 8.15 -7.97
N ASP A 180 -2.22 8.41 -9.19
CA ASP A 180 -3.08 7.51 -9.96
C ASP A 180 -2.54 7.45 -11.40
N SER A 181 -2.09 6.28 -11.82
CA SER A 181 -1.44 6.10 -13.12
C SER A 181 -2.38 6.33 -14.31
N ARG A 182 -3.68 6.36 -14.10
CA ARG A 182 -4.69 6.67 -15.13
C ARG A 182 -4.71 8.16 -15.49
N ASN A 183 -4.14 9.03 -14.65
CA ASN A 183 -4.12 10.48 -14.85
C ASN A 183 -3.00 10.99 -15.78
N ASN A 184 -2.46 10.14 -16.67
CA ASN A 184 -1.53 10.48 -17.76
C ASN A 184 -0.31 11.35 -17.38
N ARG A 185 0.34 11.11 -16.26
CA ARG A 185 1.62 11.71 -15.95
C ARG A 185 2.72 10.97 -16.71
N LYS A 186 3.16 11.52 -17.85
CA LYS A 186 4.12 10.91 -18.78
C LYS A 186 5.49 10.57 -18.16
N ASP A 187 5.83 11.23 -17.06
CA ASP A 187 7.09 11.07 -16.33
C ASP A 187 7.04 9.99 -15.24
N LEU A 188 5.89 9.39 -14.99
CA LEU A 188 5.67 8.39 -13.95
C LEU A 188 5.19 7.05 -14.53
N PRO A 189 5.45 5.93 -13.84
CA PRO A 189 5.05 4.60 -14.29
C PRO A 189 3.53 4.47 -14.47
N ASN A 190 3.07 3.80 -15.49
CA ASN A 190 1.65 3.57 -15.76
C ASN A 190 1.12 2.20 -15.30
N ASN A 191 2.02 1.25 -15.02
CA ASN A 191 1.67 -0.10 -14.55
C ASN A 191 2.76 -0.64 -13.60
N ALA A 192 2.54 -1.83 -13.05
CA ALA A 192 3.40 -2.42 -12.04
C ALA A 192 4.82 -2.75 -12.55
N ASP A 193 4.96 -3.18 -13.80
CA ASP A 193 6.25 -3.55 -14.39
C ASP A 193 7.10 -2.28 -14.65
N ALA A 194 6.48 -1.24 -15.21
CA ALA A 194 7.11 0.07 -15.37
C ALA A 194 7.50 0.65 -13.99
N ASN A 195 6.67 0.48 -12.95
CA ASN A 195 6.99 0.91 -11.59
C ASN A 195 8.18 0.15 -11.00
N GLY A 196 8.27 -1.14 -11.25
CA GLY A 196 9.42 -1.95 -10.86
C GLY A 196 10.71 -1.42 -11.46
N ALA A 197 10.74 -1.22 -12.78
CA ALA A 197 11.89 -0.69 -13.52
C ALA A 197 12.26 0.71 -13.04
N TYR A 198 11.30 1.61 -12.87
CA TYR A 198 11.48 2.97 -12.38
C TYR A 198 12.14 2.99 -10.99
N ASN A 199 11.67 2.19 -10.04
CA ASN A 199 12.22 2.15 -8.69
C ASN A 199 13.59 1.45 -8.64
N ILE A 200 13.89 0.50 -9.53
CA ILE A 200 15.24 -0.06 -9.68
C ILE A 200 16.20 1.04 -10.15
N ALA A 201 15.83 1.82 -11.17
CA ALA A 201 16.64 2.94 -11.66
C ALA A 201 16.89 3.98 -10.56
N ARG A 202 15.87 4.34 -9.77
CA ARG A 202 16.03 5.27 -8.64
C ARG A 202 17.01 4.74 -7.59
N LYS A 203 16.92 3.46 -7.22
CA LYS A 203 17.89 2.83 -6.29
C LYS A 203 19.31 2.91 -6.85
N GLY A 204 19.49 2.66 -8.15
CA GLY A 204 20.78 2.79 -8.83
C GLY A 204 21.36 4.20 -8.74
N LEU A 205 20.53 5.21 -9.01
CA LEU A 205 20.95 6.61 -8.89
C LEU A 205 21.35 6.99 -7.46
N MET A 206 20.64 6.48 -6.45
CA MET A 206 21.01 6.71 -5.04
C MET A 206 22.38 6.12 -4.73
N ILE A 207 22.68 4.89 -5.17
CA ILE A 207 23.98 4.24 -4.98
C ILE A 207 25.08 5.05 -5.67
N LEU A 208 24.87 5.49 -6.92
CA LEU A 208 25.82 6.31 -7.65
C LEU A 208 26.12 7.63 -6.95
N ASN A 209 25.10 8.28 -6.40
CA ASN A 209 25.28 9.52 -5.65
C ASN A 209 26.07 9.31 -4.35
N GLN A 210 25.85 8.20 -3.65
CA GLN A 210 26.64 7.84 -2.45
C GLN A 210 28.11 7.62 -2.80
N ILE A 211 28.38 6.89 -3.88
CA ILE A 211 29.77 6.65 -4.34
C ILE A 211 30.47 7.98 -4.68
N LYS A 212 29.79 8.91 -5.36
CA LYS A 212 30.35 10.22 -5.69
C LYS A 212 30.67 11.10 -4.47
N GLN A 213 29.93 10.92 -3.37
CA GLN A 213 30.17 11.70 -2.13
C GLN A 213 31.31 11.15 -1.29
N THR A 214 31.70 9.89 -1.51
CA THR A 214 32.79 9.20 -0.78
C THR A 214 34.10 9.17 -1.55
N SER A 215 34.12 9.65 -2.79
CA SER A 215 35.30 9.80 -3.67
C SER A 215 35.81 11.22 -3.66
#